data_456af7a1b3696b742db9844efd64b0b6
#
_entry.id   456af7a1b3696b742db9844efd64b0b6
#
_cell.length_a   1.000
_cell.length_b   1.000
_cell.length_c   1.000
_cell.angle_alpha   90.00
_cell.angle_beta   90.00
_cell.angle_gamma   90.00
#
_symmetry.space_group_name_H-M   'P 1'
#
loop_
_entity.id
_entity.type
_entity.pdbx_description
1 polymer ?
#
loop_
_entity_poly.entity_id
_entity_poly.type
_entity_poly.pdbx_seq_one_letter_code
_entity_poly.pdbx_strand_id
1 'polypeptide(L)'
;MMDYPIVFVPGLFGSLGDDVIKGTGDFSFGFAEKIYRPFIEILNSMGYTENINLFISYYDWKKSVLESVDKYLFPDVEKVKQRTGTDKVILIGHSLGGLLGRAYMNYFNPITVDKLIMIGTPNLGTVNAYYFWSGGKVPYSKLEDDILYNGLKIGFILYYYIFKKIKIV
;
A
#
# COMPACT_ATOMS: atom_id res chain seq x y z
N MET A 1 24.03 -12.26 10.64
CA MET A 1 23.85 -10.80 10.76
C MET A 1 22.40 -10.57 10.45
N MET A 2 21.56 -10.12 11.41
CA MET A 2 20.17 -9.86 11.09
C MET A 2 20.13 -8.68 10.12
N ASP A 3 19.47 -8.89 8.99
CA ASP A 3 19.18 -7.81 8.07
C ASP A 3 18.28 -6.76 8.77
N TYR A 4 18.27 -5.53 8.27
CA TYR A 4 17.42 -4.49 8.80
C TYR A 4 15.94 -4.91 8.81
N PRO A 5 15.10 -4.34 9.70
CA PRO A 5 13.68 -4.65 9.74
C PRO A 5 13.00 -4.29 8.41
N ILE A 6 12.00 -5.08 8.05
CA ILE A 6 11.19 -4.85 6.86
C ILE A 6 9.99 -3.98 7.21
N VAL A 7 9.73 -2.97 6.39
CA VAL A 7 8.44 -2.26 6.32
C VAL A 7 7.79 -2.59 4.99
N PHE A 8 6.71 -3.35 5.03
CA PHE A 8 5.91 -3.72 3.87
C PHE A 8 4.78 -2.72 3.66
N VAL A 9 4.65 -2.22 2.42
CA VAL A 9 3.62 -1.25 2.02
C VAL A 9 2.73 -1.91 0.97
N PRO A 10 1.46 -2.23 1.30
CA PRO A 10 0.55 -2.90 0.36
C PRO A 10 0.12 -1.99 -0.79
N GLY A 11 -0.46 -2.59 -1.81
CA GLY A 11 -1.01 -1.88 -2.96
C GLY A 11 -2.40 -1.31 -2.71
N LEU A 12 -3.00 -0.82 -3.78
CA LEU A 12 -4.37 -0.35 -3.81
C LEU A 12 -5.31 -1.43 -3.25
N PHE A 13 -6.22 -1.07 -2.36
CA PHE A 13 -7.11 -1.97 -1.59
C PHE A 13 -6.44 -2.96 -0.64
N GLY A 14 -5.13 -2.97 -0.55
CA GLY A 14 -4.41 -3.76 0.45
C GLY A 14 -4.26 -3.04 1.79
N SER A 15 -4.92 -1.90 1.95
CA SER A 15 -4.94 -1.11 3.17
C SER A 15 -6.34 -0.54 3.37
N LEU A 16 -7.09 -1.12 4.27
CA LEU A 16 -8.48 -0.75 4.54
C LEU A 16 -8.63 -0.35 5.99
N GLY A 17 -9.16 0.86 6.22
CA GLY A 17 -9.60 1.29 7.55
C GLY A 17 -10.96 0.67 7.89
N ASP A 18 -11.28 0.58 9.17
CA ASP A 18 -12.56 0.05 9.66
C ASP A 18 -13.75 0.79 9.05
N ASP A 19 -13.62 2.10 8.85
CA ASP A 19 -14.56 2.87 8.03
C ASP A 19 -13.95 3.04 6.61
N VAL A 20 -14.27 2.11 5.73
CA VAL A 20 -13.76 2.11 4.35
C VAL A 20 -14.12 3.39 3.59
N ILE A 21 -15.27 3.99 3.90
CA ILE A 21 -15.76 5.19 3.23
C ILE A 21 -14.97 6.41 3.68
N LYS A 22 -14.81 6.62 4.97
CA LYS A 22 -14.07 7.75 5.52
C LYS A 22 -12.56 7.52 5.51
N GLY A 23 -12.10 6.26 5.49
CA GLY A 23 -10.68 5.90 5.60
C GLY A 23 -10.13 6.21 6.97
N THR A 24 -10.89 5.91 8.01
CA THR A 24 -10.55 6.11 9.42
C THR A 24 -10.68 4.81 10.19
N GLY A 25 -10.18 4.80 11.43
CA GLY A 25 -10.12 3.61 12.27
C GLY A 25 -8.82 2.84 12.08
N ASP A 26 -8.77 1.63 12.59
CA ASP A 26 -7.60 0.76 12.46
C ASP A 26 -7.52 0.20 11.04
N PHE A 27 -6.34 0.24 10.46
CA PHE A 27 -6.10 -0.27 9.11
C PHE A 27 -5.65 -1.72 9.15
N SER A 28 -6.09 -2.50 8.16
CA SER A 28 -5.72 -3.90 7.95
C SER A 28 -5.70 -4.24 6.46
N PHE A 29 -5.29 -5.44 6.10
CA PHE A 29 -5.43 -5.92 4.73
C PHE A 29 -6.89 -6.10 4.30
N GLY A 30 -7.82 -6.23 5.24
CA GLY A 30 -9.23 -6.48 4.95
C GLY A 30 -9.43 -7.70 4.05
N PHE A 31 -10.18 -7.55 2.96
CA PHE A 31 -10.40 -8.63 1.99
C PHE A 31 -9.14 -9.02 1.19
N ALA A 32 -8.11 -8.17 1.17
CA ALA A 32 -6.83 -8.49 0.52
C ALA A 32 -5.92 -9.37 1.40
N GLU A 33 -6.35 -9.75 2.60
CA GLU A 33 -5.62 -10.65 3.50
C GLU A 33 -5.19 -11.94 2.78
N LYS A 34 -6.09 -12.56 2.03
CA LYS A 34 -5.80 -13.80 1.27
C LYS A 34 -4.73 -13.63 0.20
N ILE A 35 -4.53 -12.41 -0.28
CA ILE A 35 -3.51 -12.08 -1.30
C ILE A 35 -2.15 -11.87 -0.64
N TYR A 36 -2.12 -11.13 0.47
CA TYR A 36 -0.86 -10.73 1.11
C TYR A 36 -0.34 -11.74 2.13
N ARG A 37 -1.23 -12.49 2.80
CA ARG A 37 -0.84 -13.45 3.84
C ARG A 37 0.20 -14.48 3.37
N PRO A 38 0.08 -15.11 2.18
CA PRO A 38 1.12 -16.03 1.70
C PRO A 38 2.50 -15.37 1.55
N PHE A 39 2.54 -14.10 1.14
CA PHE A 39 3.80 -13.35 1.05
C PHE A 39 4.40 -13.08 2.43
N ILE A 40 3.57 -12.69 3.40
CA ILE A 40 4.00 -12.49 4.79
C ILE A 40 4.53 -13.81 5.40
N GLU A 41 3.86 -14.93 5.12
CA GLU A 41 4.31 -16.26 5.56
C GLU A 41 5.67 -16.67 4.98
N ILE A 42 5.94 -16.30 3.72
CA ILE A 42 7.26 -16.49 3.12
C ILE A 42 8.31 -15.66 3.89
N LEU A 43 8.05 -14.40 4.19
CA LEU A 43 8.95 -13.58 4.99
C LEU A 43 9.15 -14.15 6.40
N ASN A 44 8.08 -14.68 7.01
CA ASN A 44 8.18 -15.36 8.29
C ASN A 44 9.09 -16.60 8.22
N SER A 45 9.00 -17.38 7.15
CA SER A 45 9.89 -18.54 6.94
C SER A 45 11.35 -18.15 6.74
N MET A 46 11.62 -16.91 6.36
CA MET A 46 12.97 -16.33 6.24
C MET A 46 13.50 -15.74 7.56
N GLY A 47 12.73 -15.85 8.66
CA GLY A 47 13.13 -15.35 9.98
C GLY A 47 12.60 -13.96 10.33
N TYR A 48 11.75 -13.37 9.50
CA TYR A 48 11.06 -12.14 9.84
C TYR A 48 9.78 -12.45 10.62
N THR A 49 9.47 -11.66 11.63
CA THR A 49 8.29 -11.85 12.48
C THR A 49 7.50 -10.56 12.57
N GLU A 50 6.19 -10.63 12.30
CA GLU A 50 5.31 -9.46 12.37
C GLU A 50 5.40 -8.79 13.76
N ASN A 51 5.45 -7.47 13.75
CA ASN A 51 5.60 -6.60 14.92
C ASN A 51 6.92 -6.74 15.71
N ILE A 52 7.89 -7.54 15.23
CA ILE A 52 9.25 -7.65 15.80
C ILE A 52 10.27 -7.04 14.82
N ASN A 53 10.39 -7.60 13.63
CA ASN A 53 11.29 -7.15 12.55
C ASN A 53 10.63 -7.12 11.16
N LEU A 54 9.32 -7.39 11.09
CA LEU A 54 8.44 -7.20 9.94
C LEU A 54 7.26 -6.34 10.37
N PHE A 55 7.07 -5.24 9.70
CA PHE A 55 6.00 -4.28 9.97
C PHE A 55 5.24 -3.98 8.70
N ILE A 56 3.94 -3.75 8.82
CA ILE A 56 3.09 -3.39 7.68
C ILE A 56 2.67 -1.94 7.85
N SER A 57 3.04 -1.11 6.89
CA SER A 57 2.61 0.29 6.86
C SER A 57 1.34 0.40 6.04
N TYR A 58 0.23 0.49 6.73
CA TYR A 58 -1.08 0.74 6.13
C TYR A 58 -1.30 2.23 5.90
N TYR A 59 -2.14 2.59 4.93
CA TYR A 59 -2.40 3.98 4.57
C TYR A 59 -3.79 4.16 3.93
N ASP A 60 -4.29 5.37 3.93
CA ASP A 60 -5.51 5.72 3.18
C ASP A 60 -5.16 5.90 1.69
N TRP A 61 -5.40 4.86 0.89
CA TRP A 61 -5.10 4.84 -0.55
C TRP A 61 -5.89 5.87 -1.37
N LYS A 62 -6.88 6.55 -0.80
CA LYS A 62 -7.65 7.63 -1.43
C LYS A 62 -6.90 8.97 -1.43
N LYS A 63 -5.84 9.07 -0.66
CA LYS A 63 -4.98 10.25 -0.59
C LYS A 63 -3.92 10.24 -1.67
N SER A 64 -3.33 11.41 -1.92
CA SER A 64 -2.17 11.48 -2.80
C SER A 64 -1.00 10.67 -2.24
N VAL A 65 -0.09 10.25 -3.14
CA VAL A 65 1.11 9.49 -2.75
C VAL A 65 1.93 10.25 -1.71
N LEU A 66 2.15 11.55 -1.92
CA LEU A 66 2.94 12.37 -0.99
C LEU A 66 2.26 12.52 0.37
N GLU A 67 0.95 12.76 0.39
CA GLU A 67 0.18 12.84 1.64
C GLU A 67 0.17 11.50 2.38
N SER A 68 0.11 10.38 1.65
CA SER A 68 0.16 9.05 2.24
C SER A 68 1.54 8.74 2.83
N VAL A 69 2.61 9.19 2.19
CA VAL A 69 3.95 9.06 2.77
C VAL A 69 4.08 9.89 4.03
N ASP A 70 3.68 11.17 3.98
CA ASP A 70 3.80 12.09 5.11
C ASP A 70 3.02 11.61 6.34
N LYS A 71 1.78 11.19 6.15
CA LYS A 71 0.87 10.84 7.25
C LYS A 71 1.03 9.43 7.79
N TYR A 72 1.50 8.49 6.98
CA TYR A 72 1.54 7.08 7.35
C TYR A 72 2.95 6.49 7.24
N LEU A 73 3.55 6.42 6.05
CA LEU A 73 4.80 5.69 5.86
C LEU A 73 5.97 6.31 6.63
N PHE A 74 6.11 7.63 6.60
CA PHE A 74 7.20 8.30 7.31
C PHE A 74 7.12 8.08 8.83
N PRO A 75 5.98 8.33 9.51
CA PRO A 75 5.85 8.03 10.93
C PRO A 75 6.05 6.54 11.27
N ASP A 76 5.60 5.64 10.39
CA ASP A 76 5.77 4.21 10.63
C ASP A 76 7.23 3.78 10.54
N VAL A 77 7.98 4.27 9.56
CA VAL A 77 9.43 4.01 9.46
C VAL A 77 10.16 4.51 10.70
N GLU A 78 9.83 5.71 11.18
CA GLU A 78 10.46 6.24 12.40
C GLU A 78 10.12 5.41 13.65
N LYS A 79 8.87 4.95 13.79
CA LYS A 79 8.48 4.03 14.87
C LYS A 79 9.23 2.69 14.79
N VAL A 80 9.37 2.13 13.58
CA VAL A 80 10.10 0.86 13.39
C VAL A 80 11.54 1.01 13.80
N LYS A 81 12.23 2.08 13.39
CA LYS A 81 13.60 2.36 13.80
C LYS A 81 13.74 2.46 15.32
N GLN A 82 12.84 3.18 15.97
CA GLN A 82 12.83 3.32 17.43
C GLN A 82 12.61 1.97 18.14
N ARG A 83 11.66 1.16 17.65
CA ARG A 83 11.32 -0.14 18.25
C ARG A 83 12.42 -1.18 18.10
N THR A 84 13.11 -1.16 16.98
CA THR A 84 14.15 -2.15 16.66
C THR A 84 15.56 -1.69 17.02
N GLY A 85 15.74 -0.42 17.37
CA GLY A 85 17.05 0.16 17.66
C GLY A 85 17.94 0.28 16.42
N THR A 86 17.35 0.25 15.22
CA THR A 86 18.09 0.34 13.95
C THR A 86 18.00 1.74 13.36
N ASP A 87 18.98 2.13 12.59
CA ASP A 87 19.00 3.40 11.85
C ASP A 87 18.39 3.28 10.44
N LYS A 88 18.21 2.04 9.95
CA LYS A 88 17.70 1.76 8.60
C LYS A 88 16.62 0.69 8.60
N VAL A 89 15.83 0.70 7.53
CA VAL A 89 14.82 -0.31 7.21
C VAL A 89 14.98 -0.81 5.77
N ILE A 90 14.41 -1.96 5.48
CA ILE A 90 14.14 -2.43 4.11
C ILE A 90 12.69 -2.08 3.79
N LEU A 91 12.46 -1.28 2.75
CA LEU A 91 11.11 -1.01 2.25
C LEU A 91 10.74 -2.03 1.18
N ILE A 92 9.61 -2.69 1.33
CA ILE A 92 9.03 -3.54 0.28
C ILE A 92 7.66 -2.97 -0.06
N GLY A 93 7.49 -2.50 -1.29
CA GLY A 93 6.22 -1.93 -1.75
C GLY A 93 5.60 -2.72 -2.89
N HIS A 94 4.33 -3.11 -2.75
CA HIS A 94 3.58 -3.73 -3.82
C HIS A 94 2.71 -2.70 -4.54
N SER A 95 2.72 -2.71 -5.90
CA SER A 95 1.85 -1.85 -6.70
C SER A 95 1.93 -0.37 -6.28
N LEU A 96 0.83 0.26 -5.85
CA LEU A 96 0.79 1.63 -5.32
C LEU A 96 1.74 1.83 -4.13
N GLY A 97 1.89 0.83 -3.25
CA GLY A 97 2.83 0.88 -2.12
C GLY A 97 4.29 1.07 -2.54
N GLY A 98 4.67 0.56 -3.72
CA GLY A 98 5.99 0.82 -4.28
C GLY A 98 6.18 2.27 -4.72
N LEU A 99 5.11 2.95 -5.18
CA LEU A 99 5.16 4.39 -5.45
C LEU A 99 5.33 5.20 -4.17
N LEU A 100 4.70 4.78 -3.06
CA LEU A 100 4.93 5.40 -1.75
C LEU A 100 6.40 5.24 -1.33
N GLY A 101 6.94 4.02 -1.43
CA GLY A 101 8.36 3.76 -1.12
C GLY A 101 9.31 4.62 -1.96
N ARG A 102 9.05 4.74 -3.26
CA ARG A 102 9.82 5.61 -4.16
C ARG A 102 9.69 7.09 -3.79
N ALA A 103 8.49 7.56 -3.45
CA ALA A 103 8.28 8.93 -3.01
C ALA A 103 8.99 9.20 -1.68
N TYR A 104 8.97 8.24 -0.75
CA TYR A 104 9.72 8.32 0.50
C TYR A 104 11.22 8.55 0.22
N MET A 105 11.81 7.75 -0.67
CA MET A 105 13.22 7.88 -1.05
C MET A 105 13.55 9.23 -1.69
N ASN A 106 12.64 9.78 -2.50
CA ASN A 106 12.92 11.00 -3.27
C ASN A 106 12.68 12.29 -2.49
N TYR A 107 11.72 12.29 -1.56
CA TYR A 107 11.21 13.54 -0.98
C TYR A 107 11.25 13.61 0.55
N PHE A 108 11.55 12.49 1.24
CA PHE A 108 11.53 12.45 2.69
C PHE A 108 12.91 12.12 3.27
N ASN A 109 13.23 10.85 3.46
CA ASN A 109 14.48 10.47 4.13
C ASN A 109 15.14 9.21 3.52
N PRO A 110 15.91 9.36 2.42
CA PRO A 110 16.55 8.22 1.76
C PRO A 110 17.61 7.51 2.62
N ILE A 111 18.22 8.20 3.57
CA ILE A 111 19.32 7.66 4.38
C ILE A 111 18.83 6.53 5.30
N THR A 112 17.57 6.54 5.67
CA THR A 112 16.94 5.52 6.54
C THR A 112 16.51 4.26 5.80
N VAL A 113 16.70 4.19 4.49
CA VAL A 113 16.35 3.02 3.68
C VAL A 113 17.60 2.33 3.17
N ASP A 114 17.81 1.10 3.59
CA ASP A 114 18.90 0.27 3.07
C ASP A 114 18.58 -0.24 1.67
N LYS A 115 17.38 -0.76 1.48
CA LYS A 115 16.89 -1.29 0.19
C LYS A 115 15.42 -0.90 -0.02
N LEU A 116 15.10 -0.53 -1.25
CA LEU A 116 13.73 -0.41 -1.73
C LEU A 116 13.46 -1.52 -2.75
N ILE A 117 12.54 -2.43 -2.41
CA ILE A 117 12.09 -3.51 -3.28
C ILE A 117 10.68 -3.17 -3.76
N MET A 118 10.50 -3.04 -5.06
CA MET A 118 9.21 -2.72 -5.68
C MET A 118 8.67 -3.92 -6.45
N ILE A 119 7.49 -4.39 -6.07
CA ILE A 119 6.83 -5.56 -6.65
C ILE A 119 5.63 -5.09 -7.46
N GLY A 120 5.64 -5.30 -8.79
CA GLY A 120 4.52 -4.92 -9.66
C GLY A 120 4.16 -3.43 -9.62
N THR A 121 5.11 -2.56 -9.32
CA THR A 121 4.89 -1.11 -9.16
C THR A 121 4.78 -0.42 -10.52
N PRO A 122 3.69 0.32 -10.79
CA PRO A 122 3.47 1.01 -12.06
C PRO A 122 4.26 2.33 -12.12
N ASN A 123 5.59 2.27 -12.20
CA ASN A 123 6.49 3.43 -12.16
C ASN A 123 6.27 4.44 -13.30
N LEU A 124 5.75 4.00 -14.44
CA LEU A 124 5.42 4.84 -15.59
C LEU A 124 3.92 5.13 -15.70
N GLY A 125 3.17 4.86 -14.63
CA GLY A 125 1.72 4.93 -14.63
C GLY A 125 1.08 3.65 -15.20
N THR A 126 -0.25 3.65 -15.24
CA THR A 126 -1.04 2.56 -15.82
C THR A 126 -2.26 3.12 -16.51
N VAL A 127 -2.53 2.63 -17.74
CA VAL A 127 -3.70 3.01 -18.52
C VAL A 127 -4.99 2.71 -17.76
N ASN A 128 -5.02 1.62 -17.00
CA ASN A 128 -6.17 1.24 -16.19
C ASN A 128 -6.51 2.30 -15.12
N ALA A 129 -5.51 2.91 -14.51
CA ALA A 129 -5.73 3.99 -13.55
C ALA A 129 -6.37 5.21 -14.23
N TYR A 130 -5.94 5.55 -15.45
CA TYR A 130 -6.54 6.64 -16.20
C TYR A 130 -8.04 6.42 -16.44
N TYR A 131 -8.42 5.26 -16.98
CA TYR A 131 -9.84 4.94 -17.21
C TYR A 131 -10.66 4.96 -15.93
N PHE A 132 -10.06 4.47 -14.87
CA PHE A 132 -10.68 4.42 -13.55
C PHE A 132 -10.95 5.84 -13.01
N TRP A 133 -9.93 6.69 -12.96
CA TRP A 133 -10.04 8.03 -12.41
C TRP A 133 -10.81 9.01 -13.30
N SER A 134 -10.73 8.88 -14.62
CA SER A 134 -11.37 9.79 -15.56
C SER A 134 -12.85 9.45 -15.84
N GLY A 135 -13.22 8.19 -15.81
CA GLY A 135 -14.55 7.74 -16.24
C GLY A 135 -15.26 6.77 -15.29
N GLY A 136 -14.66 6.40 -14.17
CA GLY A 136 -15.19 5.37 -13.28
C GLY A 136 -15.32 4.01 -13.96
N LYS A 137 -14.59 3.79 -15.07
CA LYS A 137 -14.63 2.55 -15.84
C LYS A 137 -13.47 1.66 -15.42
N VAL A 138 -13.78 0.41 -15.10
CA VAL A 138 -12.76 -0.63 -14.97
C VAL A 138 -12.53 -1.21 -16.37
N PRO A 139 -11.30 -1.17 -16.91
CA PRO A 139 -11.03 -1.74 -18.22
C PRO A 139 -11.35 -3.24 -18.25
N TYR A 140 -11.74 -3.68 -19.43
CA TYR A 140 -12.04 -5.08 -19.71
C TYR A 140 -10.89 -5.99 -19.27
N SER A 141 -11.14 -6.94 -18.39
CA SER A 141 -10.19 -7.99 -18.03
C SER A 141 -10.86 -9.37 -18.15
N LYS A 142 -10.06 -10.37 -18.49
CA LYS A 142 -10.51 -11.77 -18.50
C LYS A 142 -10.88 -12.31 -17.10
N LEU A 143 -10.79 -11.47 -16.07
CA LEU A 143 -11.16 -11.76 -14.68
C LEU A 143 -12.62 -11.42 -14.36
N GLU A 144 -13.48 -11.23 -15.37
CA GLU A 144 -14.88 -10.84 -15.18
C GLU A 144 -15.72 -11.87 -14.40
N ASP A 145 -15.27 -13.13 -14.36
CA ASP A 145 -15.92 -14.20 -13.60
C ASP A 145 -15.41 -14.32 -12.15
N ASP A 146 -14.43 -13.51 -11.75
CA ASP A 146 -13.90 -13.53 -10.39
C ASP A 146 -14.77 -12.69 -9.45
N ILE A 147 -15.29 -13.33 -8.40
CA ILE A 147 -16.11 -12.69 -7.34
C ILE A 147 -15.37 -11.52 -6.70
N LEU A 148 -14.05 -11.63 -6.53
CA LEU A 148 -13.21 -10.55 -5.99
C LEU A 148 -13.16 -9.37 -6.95
N TYR A 149 -12.98 -9.62 -8.24
CA TYR A 149 -12.98 -8.58 -9.27
C TYR A 149 -14.33 -7.84 -9.35
N ASN A 150 -15.43 -8.58 -9.31
CA ASN A 150 -16.77 -8.00 -9.34
C ASN A 150 -17.06 -7.21 -8.06
N GLY A 151 -16.62 -7.68 -6.89
CA GLY A 151 -16.71 -6.94 -5.63
C GLY A 151 -15.90 -5.64 -5.67
N LEU A 152 -14.70 -5.67 -6.19
CA LEU A 152 -13.86 -4.48 -6.41
C LEU A 152 -14.52 -3.50 -7.39
N LYS A 153 -15.05 -4.00 -8.52
CA LYS A 153 -15.77 -3.19 -9.51
C LYS A 153 -16.97 -2.47 -8.91
N ILE A 154 -17.79 -3.16 -8.12
CA ILE A 154 -18.94 -2.58 -7.42
C ILE A 154 -18.47 -1.53 -6.39
N GLY A 155 -17.48 -1.85 -5.58
CA GLY A 155 -16.90 -0.92 -4.60
C GLY A 155 -16.38 0.35 -5.26
N PHE A 156 -15.74 0.23 -6.42
CA PHE A 156 -15.27 1.37 -7.19
C PHE A 156 -16.39 2.20 -7.80
N ILE A 157 -17.39 1.56 -8.38
CA ILE A 157 -18.55 2.25 -8.95
C ILE A 157 -19.26 3.04 -7.86
N LEU A 158 -19.50 2.43 -6.70
CA LEU A 158 -20.11 3.09 -5.55
C LEU A 158 -19.24 4.27 -5.07
N TYR A 159 -17.93 4.07 -4.94
CA TYR A 159 -17.01 5.14 -4.57
C TYR A 159 -17.06 6.29 -5.56
N TYR A 160 -17.00 6.03 -6.87
CA TYR A 160 -17.06 7.05 -7.92
C TYR A 160 -18.37 7.85 -7.87
N TYR A 161 -19.51 7.18 -7.73
CA TYR A 161 -20.81 7.86 -7.70
C TYR A 161 -21.05 8.63 -6.40
N ILE A 162 -20.57 8.13 -5.26
CA ILE A 162 -20.73 8.78 -3.96
C ILE A 162 -19.76 9.97 -3.81
N PHE A 163 -18.55 9.86 -4.33
CA PHE A 163 -17.47 10.83 -4.12
C PHE A 163 -17.07 11.65 -5.37
N LYS A 164 -17.93 11.72 -6.37
CA LYS A 164 -17.73 12.51 -7.61
C LYS A 164 -17.35 14.00 -7.39
N LYS A 165 -17.23 14.45 -6.15
CA LYS A 165 -16.81 15.81 -5.76
C LYS A 165 -15.31 15.96 -5.48
N ILE A 166 -14.51 14.90 -5.60
CA ILE A 166 -13.06 15.04 -5.44
C ILE A 166 -12.49 15.56 -6.74
N LYS A 167 -12.25 16.87 -6.78
CA LYS A 167 -11.46 17.48 -7.84
C LYS A 167 -10.04 16.92 -7.75
N ILE A 168 -9.63 16.16 -8.76
CA ILE A 168 -8.24 15.86 -9.01
C ILE A 168 -7.66 17.14 -9.65
N VAL A 169 -6.87 17.86 -8.88
CA VAL A 169 -5.98 18.91 -9.37
C VAL A 169 -4.60 18.31 -9.47
#